data_2aa80887b20c0461b91f0345ced621bf
#
_entry.id   2aa80887b20c0461b91f0345ced621bf
#
_cell.length_a   1.000
_cell.length_b   1.000
_cell.length_c   1.000
_cell.angle_alpha   90.00
_cell.angle_beta   90.00
_cell.angle_gamma   90.00
#
_symmetry.space_group_name_H-M   'P 1'
#
loop_
_entity.id
_entity.type
_entity.pdbx_description
1 polymer ?
#
loop_
_entity_poly.entity_id
_entity_poly.type
_entity_poly.pdbx_seq_one_letter_code
_entity_poly.pdbx_strand_id
1 'polypeptide(L)'
;MTRQDRTADTLRDPDSIESLRSAILTSDAIVIGAGSGLSTAAGFRYSGKFFERYFGDFMRKYGIRDMYSGGFFPFPTREEFWAWWSRHIWLNRYAPLPGNLYSLLLSIVRDRDFFVLTTNVDHCFQRAGFDKKRLFYTQGDYGLFQSSRPHGASLGKTYDNEEMVREMLLSQGFSIGTDGELLLPEDGSPRMEIDSGLIPHCPDDGLEMAPNLRSDDTFVEDDGWHEAAGRYADFLAVHGIKATGFFTEDGIAETNRTYGGRMLFLELGVGRNTPGIIKYPFWQMTFGTENARYACVSLNDAYAPPEIRERSVCIDRDLKETIEELARN
;
A
#
# COMPACT_ATOMS: atom_id res chain seq x y z
N MET A 1 -20.08 59.28 8.13
CA MET A 1 -19.30 58.55 7.14
C MET A 1 -18.86 57.24 7.77
N THR A 2 -19.54 56.24 7.42
CA THR A 2 -19.53 54.85 7.96
C THR A 2 -18.27 54.14 7.52
N ARG A 3 -17.48 53.66 8.49
CA ARG A 3 -16.42 52.67 8.28
C ARG A 3 -17.11 51.35 7.88
N GLN A 4 -17.00 50.97 6.62
CA GLN A 4 -17.37 49.65 6.15
C GLN A 4 -16.49 48.59 6.83
N ASP A 5 -17.15 47.68 7.52
CA ASP A 5 -16.67 46.37 7.92
C ASP A 5 -16.07 45.65 6.73
N ARG A 6 -14.76 45.60 6.63
CA ARG A 6 -14.07 44.54 5.90
C ARG A 6 -14.01 43.37 6.85
N THR A 7 -14.97 42.48 6.71
CA THR A 7 -14.83 41.11 7.24
C THR A 7 -13.51 40.58 6.73
N ALA A 8 -12.59 40.38 7.66
CA ALA A 8 -11.34 39.68 7.43
C ALA A 8 -11.68 38.26 6.97
N ASP A 9 -11.62 38.03 5.68
CA ASP A 9 -11.40 36.72 5.10
C ASP A 9 -10.00 36.32 5.61
N THR A 10 -9.98 35.68 6.78
CA THR A 10 -8.77 35.08 7.33
C THR A 10 -8.31 34.10 6.27
N LEU A 11 -7.23 34.44 5.58
CA LEU A 11 -6.51 33.57 4.66
C LEU A 11 -6.26 32.28 5.43
N ARG A 12 -7.11 31.26 5.19
CA ARG A 12 -6.93 29.92 5.77
C ARG A 12 -5.55 29.44 5.32
N ASP A 13 -4.76 28.96 6.26
CA ASP A 13 -3.50 28.33 5.96
C ASP A 13 -3.74 27.25 4.89
N PRO A 14 -3.17 27.36 3.68
CA PRO A 14 -3.44 26.41 2.60
C PRO A 14 -3.06 24.98 2.95
N ASP A 15 -2.14 24.79 3.90
CA ASP A 15 -1.63 23.48 4.32
C ASP A 15 -2.22 23.02 5.67
N SER A 16 -3.39 23.54 6.05
CA SER A 16 -4.10 23.14 7.26
C SER A 16 -4.96 21.90 7.06
N ILE A 17 -5.28 21.22 8.17
CA ILE A 17 -6.24 20.09 8.18
C ILE A 17 -7.61 20.55 7.69
N GLU A 18 -8.02 21.79 7.98
CA GLU A 18 -9.27 22.35 7.51
C GLU A 18 -9.28 22.52 5.98
N SER A 19 -8.17 22.89 5.39
CA SER A 19 -8.00 22.95 3.94
C SER A 19 -8.08 21.56 3.30
N LEU A 20 -7.47 20.55 3.93
CA LEU A 20 -7.58 19.17 3.50
C LEU A 20 -9.01 18.64 3.62
N ARG A 21 -9.68 18.89 4.75
CA ARG A 21 -11.09 18.56 4.96
C ARG A 21 -11.97 19.19 3.87
N SER A 22 -11.78 20.47 3.61
CA SER A 22 -12.50 21.20 2.54
C SER A 22 -12.23 20.57 1.17
N ALA A 23 -10.98 20.19 0.86
CA ALA A 23 -10.64 19.54 -0.40
C ALA A 23 -11.37 18.19 -0.55
N ILE A 24 -11.41 17.37 0.50
CA ILE A 24 -12.12 16.09 0.51
C ILE A 24 -13.65 16.32 0.33
N LEU A 25 -14.23 17.24 1.10
CA LEU A 25 -15.67 17.49 1.10
C LEU A 25 -16.18 18.13 -0.19
N THR A 26 -15.37 18.94 -0.85
CA THR A 26 -15.77 19.65 -2.07
C THR A 26 -15.40 18.92 -3.35
N SER A 27 -14.65 17.82 -3.29
CA SER A 27 -14.33 17.02 -4.46
C SER A 27 -15.50 16.12 -4.87
N ASP A 28 -15.72 15.97 -6.16
CA ASP A 28 -16.73 15.10 -6.73
C ASP A 28 -16.20 13.65 -6.85
N ALA A 29 -14.88 13.50 -6.99
CA ALA A 29 -14.20 12.21 -6.99
C ALA A 29 -12.81 12.32 -6.33
N ILE A 30 -12.33 11.20 -5.74
CA ILE A 30 -11.06 11.13 -5.00
C ILE A 30 -10.27 9.91 -5.45
N VAL A 31 -9.00 10.10 -5.82
CA VAL A 31 -8.04 8.98 -5.91
C VAL A 31 -7.12 9.04 -4.69
N ILE A 32 -7.16 7.99 -3.88
CA ILE A 32 -6.26 7.81 -2.74
C ILE A 32 -5.01 7.08 -3.23
N GLY A 33 -3.86 7.72 -3.13
CA GLY A 33 -2.55 7.12 -3.37
C GLY A 33 -1.87 6.77 -2.06
N ALA A 34 -1.65 5.49 -1.76
CA ALA A 34 -1.12 5.07 -0.47
C ALA A 34 0.20 4.30 -0.60
N GLY A 35 1.19 4.70 0.19
CA GLY A 35 2.47 4.01 0.34
C GLY A 35 2.69 3.44 1.74
N SER A 36 3.85 2.84 1.98
CA SER A 36 4.23 2.15 3.23
C SER A 36 4.18 3.04 4.48
N GLY A 37 4.26 4.37 4.32
CA GLY A 37 4.08 5.33 5.41
C GLY A 37 2.69 5.23 6.05
N LEU A 38 1.64 4.89 5.29
CA LEU A 38 0.30 4.67 5.83
C LEU A 38 0.26 3.44 6.74
N SER A 39 0.89 2.32 6.35
CA SER A 39 0.98 1.11 7.18
C SER A 39 1.82 1.36 8.44
N THR A 40 2.93 2.10 8.31
CA THR A 40 3.72 2.53 9.46
C THR A 40 2.91 3.37 10.44
N ALA A 41 2.13 4.33 9.95
CA ALA A 41 1.23 5.15 10.76
C ALA A 41 0.11 4.32 11.41
N ALA A 42 -0.38 3.28 10.73
CA ALA A 42 -1.36 2.33 11.28
C ALA A 42 -0.79 1.47 12.42
N GLY A 43 0.53 1.45 12.62
CA GLY A 43 1.17 0.77 13.73
C GLY A 43 2.09 -0.39 13.33
N PHE A 44 2.24 -0.70 12.03
CA PHE A 44 3.22 -1.71 11.61
C PHE A 44 4.63 -1.30 12.00
N ARG A 45 5.42 -2.27 12.39
CA ARG A 45 6.80 -2.07 12.85
C ARG A 45 7.72 -3.05 12.13
N TYR A 46 8.66 -2.50 11.36
CA TYR A 46 9.59 -3.28 10.52
C TYR A 46 10.99 -3.40 11.13
N SER A 47 11.24 -2.75 12.27
CA SER A 47 12.54 -2.69 12.94
C SER A 47 12.40 -2.59 14.47
N GLY A 48 13.52 -2.49 15.19
CA GLY A 48 13.57 -2.33 16.64
C GLY A 48 13.07 -3.55 17.39
N LYS A 49 12.50 -3.36 18.59
CA LYS A 49 12.09 -4.46 19.50
C LYS A 49 11.11 -5.45 18.88
N PHE A 50 10.23 -4.99 17.99
CA PHE A 50 9.31 -5.89 17.29
C PHE A 50 10.07 -6.83 16.34
N PHE A 51 11.00 -6.27 15.57
CA PHE A 51 11.88 -7.05 14.71
C PHE A 51 12.75 -8.01 15.53
N GLU A 52 13.36 -7.55 16.61
CA GLU A 52 14.17 -8.37 17.51
C GLU A 52 13.38 -9.57 18.08
N ARG A 53 12.09 -9.36 18.40
CA ARG A 53 11.21 -10.41 18.93
C ARG A 53 11.04 -11.57 17.96
N TYR A 54 10.82 -11.31 16.68
CA TYR A 54 10.46 -12.32 15.69
C TYR A 54 11.61 -12.75 14.77
N PHE A 55 12.66 -11.94 14.68
CA PHE A 55 13.81 -12.13 13.79
C PHE A 55 15.16 -11.98 14.52
N GLY A 56 15.17 -12.05 15.84
CA GLY A 56 16.39 -11.88 16.64
C GLY A 56 17.46 -12.94 16.37
N ASP A 57 17.06 -14.13 15.94
CA ASP A 57 17.94 -15.19 15.46
C ASP A 57 18.65 -14.79 14.16
N PHE A 58 17.92 -14.30 13.15
CA PHE A 58 18.47 -13.79 11.90
C PHE A 58 19.34 -12.54 12.13
N MET A 59 18.92 -11.64 13.02
CA MET A 59 19.73 -10.49 13.42
C MET A 59 21.09 -10.92 13.98
N ARG A 60 21.11 -11.89 14.89
CA ARG A 60 22.37 -12.40 15.49
C ARG A 60 23.27 -13.12 14.50
N LYS A 61 22.67 -13.92 13.61
CA LYS A 61 23.42 -14.73 12.64
C LYS A 61 23.94 -13.90 11.46
N TYR A 62 23.12 -12.99 10.95
CA TYR A 62 23.37 -12.31 9.68
C TYR A 62 23.54 -10.78 9.78
N GLY A 63 23.31 -10.19 10.96
CA GLY A 63 23.39 -8.75 11.16
C GLY A 63 22.24 -7.95 10.53
N ILE A 64 21.18 -8.62 10.10
CA ILE A 64 19.98 -7.98 9.54
C ILE A 64 19.28 -7.18 10.64
N ARG A 65 18.84 -5.93 10.34
CA ARG A 65 18.28 -5.02 11.35
C ARG A 65 16.85 -4.59 11.12
N ASP A 66 16.27 -4.94 9.98
CA ASP A 66 14.90 -4.61 9.62
C ASP A 66 14.33 -5.60 8.59
N MET A 67 13.00 -5.63 8.48
CA MET A 67 12.32 -6.57 7.59
C MET A 67 12.56 -6.28 6.10
N TYR A 68 12.78 -5.00 5.73
CA TYR A 68 12.98 -4.63 4.33
C TYR A 68 14.33 -5.15 3.82
N SER A 69 15.42 -4.84 4.52
CA SER A 69 16.75 -5.31 4.15
C SER A 69 16.86 -6.84 4.15
N GLY A 70 16.16 -7.49 5.08
CA GLY A 70 16.16 -8.96 5.15
C GLY A 70 15.38 -9.64 4.02
N GLY A 71 14.40 -8.97 3.43
CA GLY A 71 13.69 -9.48 2.25
C GLY A 71 14.58 -9.66 1.01
N PHE A 72 15.69 -8.91 0.95
CA PHE A 72 16.70 -8.99 -0.14
C PHE A 72 17.97 -9.75 0.28
N PHE A 73 18.00 -10.31 1.49
CA PHE A 73 19.18 -11.01 1.96
C PHE A 73 19.33 -12.37 1.24
N PRO A 74 20.53 -12.70 0.71
CA PRO A 74 20.79 -13.95 0.01
C PRO A 74 21.02 -15.09 1.02
N PHE A 75 19.93 -15.63 1.57
CA PHE A 75 20.00 -16.74 2.52
C PHE A 75 20.70 -17.96 1.91
N PRO A 76 21.56 -18.69 2.66
CA PRO A 76 22.35 -19.78 2.13
C PRO A 76 21.51 -21.01 1.76
N THR A 77 20.35 -21.21 2.39
CA THR A 77 19.43 -22.31 2.11
C THR A 77 18.02 -21.82 1.83
N ARG A 78 17.23 -22.64 1.14
CA ARG A 78 15.82 -22.32 0.87
C ARG A 78 14.97 -22.44 2.13
N GLU A 79 15.36 -23.33 3.04
CA GLU A 79 14.72 -23.49 4.34
C GLU A 79 14.82 -22.21 5.18
N GLU A 80 15.99 -21.56 5.20
CA GLU A 80 16.16 -20.28 5.90
C GLU A 80 15.42 -19.15 5.19
N PHE A 81 15.45 -19.10 3.85
CA PHE A 81 14.69 -18.12 3.06
C PHE A 81 13.20 -18.20 3.41
N TRP A 82 12.62 -19.39 3.43
CA TRP A 82 11.20 -19.56 3.71
C TRP A 82 10.87 -19.40 5.20
N ALA A 83 11.81 -19.68 6.11
CA ALA A 83 11.66 -19.34 7.51
C ALA A 83 11.58 -17.83 7.73
N TRP A 84 12.40 -17.05 7.02
CA TRP A 84 12.31 -15.60 7.01
C TRP A 84 10.96 -15.12 6.42
N TRP A 85 10.63 -15.55 5.20
CA TRP A 85 9.48 -15.08 4.48
C TRP A 85 8.16 -15.49 5.12
N SER A 86 8.04 -16.66 5.71
CA SER A 86 6.81 -17.06 6.40
C SER A 86 6.50 -16.18 7.61
N ARG A 87 7.51 -15.80 8.41
CA ARG A 87 7.34 -14.83 9.50
C ARG A 87 6.98 -13.46 8.96
N HIS A 88 7.68 -12.98 7.93
CA HIS A 88 7.43 -11.67 7.31
C HIS A 88 6.01 -11.57 6.76
N ILE A 89 5.59 -12.56 5.99
CA ILE A 89 4.24 -12.63 5.42
C ILE A 89 3.20 -12.65 6.54
N TRP A 90 3.34 -13.55 7.50
CA TRP A 90 2.33 -13.67 8.56
C TRP A 90 2.13 -12.37 9.32
N LEU A 91 3.21 -11.76 9.79
CA LEU A 91 3.18 -10.55 10.59
C LEU A 91 2.59 -9.34 9.86
N ASN A 92 2.72 -9.28 8.53
CA ASN A 92 2.25 -8.15 7.74
C ASN A 92 0.93 -8.41 7.02
N ARG A 93 0.51 -9.67 6.85
CA ARG A 93 -0.65 -10.04 6.05
C ARG A 93 -1.77 -10.68 6.87
N TYR A 94 -1.44 -11.60 7.76
CA TYR A 94 -2.40 -12.44 8.46
C TYR A 94 -2.57 -12.10 9.94
N ALA A 95 -1.52 -11.66 10.63
CA ALA A 95 -1.60 -11.23 12.03
C ALA A 95 -2.62 -10.08 12.23
N PRO A 96 -3.16 -9.89 13.45
CA PRO A 96 -4.10 -8.81 13.71
C PRO A 96 -3.59 -7.44 13.26
N LEU A 97 -4.49 -6.60 12.73
CA LEU A 97 -4.14 -5.23 12.39
C LEU A 97 -3.71 -4.47 13.66
N PRO A 98 -2.61 -3.71 13.63
CA PRO A 98 -2.09 -3.04 14.82
C PRO A 98 -2.94 -1.83 15.27
N GLY A 99 -3.99 -1.47 14.52
CA GLY A 99 -4.87 -0.35 14.82
C GLY A 99 -6.03 -0.24 13.82
N ASN A 100 -6.77 0.86 13.89
CA ASN A 100 -7.98 1.12 13.11
C ASN A 100 -7.83 2.21 12.05
N LEU A 101 -6.60 2.63 11.72
CA LEU A 101 -6.35 3.79 10.85
C LEU A 101 -6.99 3.65 9.47
N TYR A 102 -6.92 2.47 8.86
CA TYR A 102 -7.57 2.19 7.58
C TYR A 102 -9.09 2.26 7.65
N SER A 103 -9.69 1.80 8.75
CA SER A 103 -11.15 1.91 8.97
C SER A 103 -11.57 3.37 9.17
N LEU A 104 -10.76 4.18 9.86
CA LEU A 104 -10.98 5.63 9.96
C LEU A 104 -10.89 6.31 8.59
N LEU A 105 -9.89 5.96 7.79
CA LEU A 105 -9.77 6.48 6.42
C LEU A 105 -10.99 6.11 5.58
N LEU A 106 -11.47 4.86 5.67
CA LEU A 106 -12.70 4.45 5.00
C LEU A 106 -13.89 5.30 5.44
N SER A 107 -14.04 5.59 6.74
CA SER A 107 -15.15 6.40 7.25
C SER A 107 -15.18 7.83 6.69
N ILE A 108 -14.00 8.38 6.34
CA ILE A 108 -13.87 9.72 5.73
C ILE A 108 -14.34 9.74 4.27
N VAL A 109 -14.12 8.63 3.53
CA VAL A 109 -14.32 8.63 2.07
C VAL A 109 -15.48 7.75 1.58
N ARG A 110 -16.07 6.90 2.42
CA ARG A 110 -17.08 5.89 2.01
C ARG A 110 -18.30 6.45 1.28
N ASP A 111 -18.72 7.69 1.61
CA ASP A 111 -19.85 8.37 1.00
C ASP A 111 -19.44 9.22 -0.22
N ARG A 112 -18.20 9.05 -0.70
CA ARG A 112 -17.63 9.72 -1.86
C ARG A 112 -17.46 8.75 -3.02
N ASP A 113 -17.36 9.29 -4.21
CA ASP A 113 -16.85 8.52 -5.34
C ASP A 113 -15.31 8.48 -5.22
N PHE A 114 -14.76 7.30 -4.90
CA PHE A 114 -13.32 7.17 -4.68
C PHE A 114 -12.74 5.91 -5.32
N PHE A 115 -11.45 5.96 -5.56
CA PHE A 115 -10.63 4.82 -5.94
C PHE A 115 -9.31 4.83 -5.15
N VAL A 116 -8.77 3.66 -4.82
CA VAL A 116 -7.50 3.50 -4.11
C VAL A 116 -6.44 2.93 -5.05
N LEU A 117 -5.34 3.63 -5.21
CA LEU A 117 -4.10 3.15 -5.82
C LEU A 117 -3.04 2.97 -4.73
N THR A 118 -2.52 1.76 -4.54
CA THR A 118 -1.54 1.53 -3.48
C THR A 118 -0.35 0.70 -3.94
N THR A 119 0.82 1.03 -3.38
CA THR A 119 2.03 0.20 -3.49
C THR A 119 2.19 -0.74 -2.29
N ASN A 120 1.26 -0.70 -1.33
CA ASN A 120 1.26 -1.61 -0.19
C ASN A 120 0.76 -3.00 -0.58
N VAL A 121 1.41 -4.01 -0.05
CA VAL A 121 1.16 -5.43 -0.33
C VAL A 121 0.60 -6.18 0.89
N ASP A 122 0.21 -5.43 1.93
CA ASP A 122 -0.21 -5.93 3.25
C ASP A 122 -1.72 -6.22 3.38
N HIS A 123 -2.49 -5.94 2.32
CA HIS A 123 -3.95 -6.18 2.26
C HIS A 123 -4.78 -5.38 3.30
N CYS A 124 -4.21 -4.33 3.89
CA CYS A 124 -4.87 -3.57 4.96
C CYS A 124 -6.15 -2.87 4.52
N PHE A 125 -6.21 -2.39 3.29
CA PHE A 125 -7.41 -1.78 2.73
C PHE A 125 -8.59 -2.77 2.71
N GLN A 126 -8.39 -3.97 2.17
CA GLN A 126 -9.42 -5.01 2.09
C GLN A 126 -9.86 -5.45 3.48
N ARG A 127 -8.90 -5.64 4.41
CA ARG A 127 -9.16 -6.01 5.80
C ARG A 127 -9.94 -4.94 6.58
N ALA A 128 -9.80 -3.68 6.20
CA ALA A 128 -10.54 -2.55 6.77
C ALA A 128 -11.94 -2.36 6.14
N GLY A 129 -12.31 -3.17 5.12
CA GLY A 129 -13.61 -3.15 4.48
C GLY A 129 -13.72 -2.29 3.23
N PHE A 130 -12.62 -1.84 2.63
CA PHE A 130 -12.65 -1.22 1.31
C PHE A 130 -13.09 -2.23 0.25
N ASP A 131 -13.99 -1.81 -0.64
CA ASP A 131 -14.44 -2.64 -1.76
C ASP A 131 -13.27 -2.92 -2.72
N LYS A 132 -12.96 -4.20 -2.94
CA LYS A 132 -11.92 -4.64 -3.87
C LYS A 132 -12.12 -4.06 -5.29
N LYS A 133 -13.35 -3.75 -5.70
CA LYS A 133 -13.64 -3.14 -7.00
C LYS A 133 -13.13 -1.70 -7.11
N ARG A 134 -12.87 -1.04 -5.99
CA ARG A 134 -12.36 0.33 -5.89
C ARG A 134 -10.88 0.37 -5.47
N LEU A 135 -10.14 -0.72 -5.68
CA LEU A 135 -8.79 -0.88 -5.19
C LEU A 135 -7.88 -1.49 -6.26
N PHE A 136 -6.70 -0.89 -6.42
CA PHE A 136 -5.60 -1.42 -7.22
C PHE A 136 -4.31 -1.42 -6.39
N TYR A 137 -3.84 -2.61 -6.01
CA TYR A 137 -2.56 -2.86 -5.33
C TYR A 137 -1.54 -3.30 -6.38
N THR A 138 -0.62 -2.40 -6.71
CA THR A 138 0.20 -2.48 -7.93
C THR A 138 1.42 -3.40 -7.81
N GLN A 139 1.86 -3.69 -6.58
CA GLN A 139 3.14 -4.36 -6.32
C GLN A 139 3.00 -5.81 -5.83
N GLY A 140 1.80 -6.39 -5.97
CA GLY A 140 1.50 -7.74 -5.51
C GLY A 140 0.82 -7.78 -4.14
N ASP A 141 0.80 -8.96 -3.53
CA ASP A 141 0.18 -9.23 -2.22
C ASP A 141 1.03 -10.25 -1.45
N TYR A 142 1.33 -9.98 -0.18
CA TYR A 142 1.98 -10.97 0.69
C TYR A 142 1.20 -12.28 0.82
N GLY A 143 -0.09 -12.28 0.56
CA GLY A 143 -0.96 -13.46 0.58
C GLY A 143 -0.87 -14.34 -0.67
N LEU A 144 0.00 -14.01 -1.62
CA LEU A 144 0.12 -14.73 -2.88
C LEU A 144 1.54 -15.23 -3.12
N PHE A 145 1.64 -16.46 -3.64
CA PHE A 145 2.84 -16.99 -4.26
C PHE A 145 2.69 -17.05 -5.78
N GLN A 146 3.82 -17.09 -6.48
CA GLN A 146 3.93 -17.29 -7.92
C GLN A 146 5.05 -18.29 -8.23
N SER A 147 5.09 -18.85 -9.43
CA SER A 147 6.29 -19.57 -9.89
C SER A 147 7.50 -18.64 -9.90
N SER A 148 8.67 -19.12 -9.49
CA SER A 148 9.92 -18.33 -9.55
C SER A 148 10.36 -17.99 -10.97
N ARG A 149 9.87 -18.72 -11.97
CA ARG A 149 10.10 -18.49 -13.41
C ARG A 149 8.85 -18.90 -14.19
N PRO A 150 7.81 -18.07 -14.21
CA PRO A 150 6.53 -18.41 -14.82
C PRO A 150 6.68 -18.82 -16.29
N HIS A 151 6.14 -19.97 -16.65
CA HIS A 151 6.13 -20.45 -18.04
C HIS A 151 4.96 -21.44 -18.29
N GLY A 152 4.52 -21.57 -19.53
CA GLY A 152 3.47 -22.51 -19.89
C GLY A 152 2.20 -22.29 -19.08
N ALA A 153 1.78 -23.29 -18.29
CA ALA A 153 0.55 -23.24 -17.53
C ALA A 153 0.58 -22.32 -16.29
N SER A 154 1.75 -21.91 -15.83
CA SER A 154 1.92 -20.99 -14.68
C SER A 154 1.95 -19.52 -15.09
N LEU A 155 1.98 -19.19 -16.39
CA LEU A 155 1.93 -17.80 -16.86
C LEU A 155 0.66 -17.11 -16.38
N GLY A 156 0.80 -15.90 -15.82
CA GLY A 156 -0.33 -15.10 -15.35
C GLY A 156 -1.05 -15.66 -14.12
N LYS A 157 -0.45 -16.63 -13.40
CA LYS A 157 -1.10 -17.25 -12.24
C LYS A 157 -0.40 -16.93 -10.93
N THR A 158 -1.21 -16.66 -9.93
CA THR A 158 -0.83 -16.55 -8.52
C THR A 158 -1.62 -17.56 -7.69
N TYR A 159 -1.12 -17.88 -6.50
CA TYR A 159 -1.65 -18.94 -5.64
C TYR A 159 -1.74 -18.42 -4.20
N ASP A 160 -2.89 -18.66 -3.55
CA ASP A 160 -3.04 -18.36 -2.12
C ASP A 160 -2.01 -19.12 -1.29
N ASN A 161 -1.50 -18.47 -0.25
CA ASN A 161 -0.39 -19.02 0.52
C ASN A 161 -0.64 -19.17 2.02
N GLU A 162 -1.84 -18.82 2.52
CA GLU A 162 -2.09 -18.74 3.97
C GLU A 162 -1.80 -20.07 4.68
N GLU A 163 -2.32 -21.18 4.17
CA GLU A 163 -2.14 -22.50 4.79
C GLU A 163 -0.68 -22.91 4.76
N MET A 164 0.01 -22.72 3.64
CA MET A 164 1.41 -23.07 3.49
C MET A 164 2.32 -22.25 4.42
N VAL A 165 2.07 -20.95 4.52
CA VAL A 165 2.79 -20.05 5.44
C VAL A 165 2.54 -20.46 6.90
N ARG A 166 1.31 -20.88 7.24
CA ARG A 166 0.96 -21.42 8.55
C ARG A 166 1.80 -22.64 8.90
N GLU A 167 1.85 -23.64 8.01
CA GLU A 167 2.65 -24.88 8.22
C GLU A 167 4.14 -24.56 8.36
N MET A 168 4.69 -23.65 7.57
CA MET A 168 6.07 -23.18 7.69
C MET A 168 6.36 -22.59 9.09
N LEU A 169 5.42 -21.81 9.66
CA LEU A 169 5.58 -21.24 10.99
C LEU A 169 5.50 -22.30 12.09
N LEU A 170 4.56 -23.24 11.97
CA LEU A 170 4.45 -24.37 12.91
C LEU A 170 5.71 -25.22 12.91
N SER A 171 6.33 -25.48 11.75
CA SER A 171 7.58 -26.23 11.64
C SER A 171 8.77 -25.52 12.31
N GLN A 172 8.71 -24.19 12.45
CA GLN A 172 9.72 -23.41 13.19
C GLN A 172 9.45 -23.37 14.71
N GLY A 173 8.34 -23.95 15.18
CA GLY A 173 7.96 -24.00 16.58
C GLY A 173 7.05 -22.84 17.03
N PHE A 174 6.63 -21.95 16.13
CA PHE A 174 5.61 -20.94 16.43
C PHE A 174 4.25 -21.60 16.67
N SER A 175 3.39 -20.91 17.39
CA SER A 175 1.96 -21.19 17.42
C SER A 175 1.18 -19.95 16.99
N ILE A 176 -0.08 -20.16 16.60
CA ILE A 176 -0.94 -19.08 16.09
C ILE A 176 -2.16 -19.02 16.98
N GLY A 177 -2.40 -17.85 17.57
CA GLY A 177 -3.55 -17.55 18.39
C GLY A 177 -4.86 -17.62 17.60
N THR A 178 -5.98 -17.71 18.30
CA THR A 178 -7.32 -17.75 17.67
C THR A 178 -7.68 -16.48 16.92
N ASP A 179 -7.00 -15.38 17.22
CA ASP A 179 -7.12 -14.09 16.53
C ASP A 179 -6.09 -13.90 15.42
N GLY A 180 -5.19 -14.89 15.22
CA GLY A 180 -4.10 -14.85 14.24
C GLY A 180 -2.78 -14.28 14.79
N GLU A 181 -2.69 -13.96 16.10
CA GLU A 181 -1.41 -13.51 16.68
C GLU A 181 -0.34 -14.61 16.55
N LEU A 182 0.87 -14.22 16.11
CA LEU A 182 2.02 -15.11 16.05
C LEU A 182 2.69 -15.20 17.43
N LEU A 183 2.70 -16.39 18.01
CA LEU A 183 3.24 -16.66 19.33
C LEU A 183 4.58 -17.41 19.22
N LEU A 184 5.59 -16.93 19.94
CA LEU A 184 6.89 -17.58 20.03
C LEU A 184 6.78 -18.95 20.72
N PRO A 185 7.70 -19.89 20.42
CA PRO A 185 7.88 -21.11 21.22
C PRO A 185 8.06 -20.79 22.71
N GLU A 186 7.73 -21.74 23.61
CA GLU A 186 7.83 -21.57 25.07
C GLU A 186 9.24 -21.17 25.53
N ASP A 187 10.27 -21.68 24.87
CA ASP A 187 11.68 -21.34 25.16
C ASP A 187 12.13 -20.04 24.47
N GLY A 188 11.25 -19.37 23.71
CA GLY A 188 11.53 -18.14 22.99
C GLY A 188 12.48 -18.30 21.79
N SER A 189 12.78 -19.54 21.37
CA SER A 189 13.82 -19.85 20.37
C SER A 189 13.25 -20.56 19.14
N PRO A 190 12.63 -19.85 18.18
CA PRO A 190 12.14 -20.46 16.95
C PRO A 190 13.30 -20.99 16.11
N ARG A 191 13.05 -22.07 15.35
CA ARG A 191 14.01 -22.57 14.36
C ARG A 191 14.15 -21.56 13.23
N MET A 192 15.38 -21.37 12.73
CA MET A 192 15.68 -20.51 11.58
C MET A 192 15.44 -21.19 10.23
N GLU A 193 14.93 -22.40 10.23
CA GLU A 193 14.71 -23.23 9.05
C GLU A 193 13.31 -23.83 9.13
N ILE A 194 12.63 -23.91 7.99
CA ILE A 194 11.42 -24.72 7.84
C ILE A 194 11.82 -26.19 7.56
N ASP A 195 10.90 -27.11 7.68
CA ASP A 195 11.09 -28.45 7.18
C ASP A 195 11.17 -28.43 5.64
N SER A 196 12.19 -29.11 5.05
CA SER A 196 12.47 -29.08 3.61
C SER A 196 11.27 -29.51 2.75
N GLY A 197 10.39 -30.36 3.28
CA GLY A 197 9.17 -30.77 2.60
C GLY A 197 8.10 -29.66 2.44
N LEU A 198 8.30 -28.51 3.13
CA LEU A 198 7.42 -27.34 3.05
C LEU A 198 7.92 -26.28 2.06
N ILE A 199 9.05 -26.49 1.37
CA ILE A 199 9.48 -25.60 0.29
C ILE A 199 8.42 -25.63 -0.81
N PRO A 200 7.78 -24.48 -1.13
CA PRO A 200 6.64 -24.47 -2.03
C PRO A 200 7.05 -24.67 -3.48
N HIS A 201 6.33 -25.53 -4.18
CA HIS A 201 6.47 -25.78 -5.61
C HIS A 201 5.18 -25.45 -6.34
N CYS A 202 5.31 -24.79 -7.47
CA CYS A 202 4.18 -24.43 -8.32
C CYS A 202 3.46 -25.68 -8.85
N PRO A 203 2.14 -25.80 -8.66
CA PRO A 203 1.40 -26.99 -9.10
C PRO A 203 1.31 -27.10 -10.62
N ASP A 204 1.51 -26.01 -11.36
CA ASP A 204 1.36 -25.97 -12.81
C ASP A 204 2.65 -26.21 -13.59
N ASP A 205 3.84 -25.90 -13.02
CA ASP A 205 5.14 -26.08 -13.70
C ASP A 205 6.18 -26.85 -12.88
N GLY A 206 5.89 -27.14 -11.60
CA GLY A 206 6.77 -27.87 -10.70
C GLY A 206 7.99 -27.10 -10.21
N LEU A 207 8.20 -25.86 -10.62
CA LEU A 207 9.30 -25.02 -10.13
C LEU A 207 9.02 -24.55 -8.71
N GLU A 208 10.09 -24.19 -8.01
CA GLU A 208 9.96 -23.55 -6.71
C GLU A 208 9.19 -22.23 -6.84
N MET A 209 8.41 -21.90 -5.82
CA MET A 209 7.66 -20.64 -5.78
C MET A 209 8.48 -19.49 -5.19
N ALA A 210 7.96 -18.29 -5.38
CA ALA A 210 8.41 -17.04 -4.76
C ALA A 210 7.18 -16.26 -4.26
N PRO A 211 7.33 -15.32 -3.31
CA PRO A 211 6.28 -14.36 -3.00
C PRO A 211 5.91 -13.54 -4.24
N ASN A 212 4.62 -13.29 -4.47
CA ASN A 212 4.17 -12.44 -5.58
C ASN A 212 4.37 -10.97 -5.20
N LEU A 213 5.60 -10.51 -5.35
CA LEU A 213 6.03 -9.14 -5.06
C LEU A 213 6.83 -8.58 -6.24
N ARG A 214 6.54 -7.34 -6.64
CA ARG A 214 7.25 -6.67 -7.73
C ARG A 214 8.63 -6.21 -7.26
N SER A 215 9.58 -7.13 -7.17
CA SER A 215 10.98 -6.88 -6.85
C SER A 215 11.89 -6.91 -8.07
N ASP A 216 11.48 -7.60 -9.13
CA ASP A 216 12.20 -7.77 -10.38
C ASP A 216 11.24 -8.01 -11.57
N ASP A 217 11.78 -8.44 -12.71
CA ASP A 217 11.06 -8.71 -13.97
C ASP A 217 10.31 -10.05 -13.99
N THR A 218 10.39 -10.86 -12.93
CA THR A 218 9.66 -12.12 -12.83
C THR A 218 8.26 -11.96 -12.22
N PHE A 219 7.90 -10.76 -11.78
CA PHE A 219 6.61 -10.46 -11.17
C PHE A 219 5.46 -10.87 -12.08
N VAL A 220 4.51 -11.65 -11.53
CA VAL A 220 3.32 -12.07 -12.26
C VAL A 220 2.19 -11.07 -12.04
N GLU A 221 1.77 -10.45 -13.12
CA GLU A 221 0.51 -9.71 -13.22
C GLU A 221 -0.58 -10.71 -13.60
N ASP A 222 -1.38 -11.14 -12.62
CA ASP A 222 -2.48 -12.06 -12.86
C ASP A 222 -3.74 -11.37 -13.42
N ASP A 223 -4.76 -12.14 -13.76
CA ASP A 223 -6.02 -11.61 -14.28
C ASP A 223 -6.63 -10.57 -13.31
N GLY A 224 -6.54 -10.83 -12.00
CA GLY A 224 -7.05 -9.91 -10.97
C GLY A 224 -6.31 -8.58 -10.94
N TRP A 225 -5.00 -8.60 -11.18
CA TRP A 225 -4.16 -7.41 -11.30
C TRP A 225 -4.57 -6.59 -12.55
N HIS A 226 -4.69 -7.25 -13.72
CA HIS A 226 -5.12 -6.58 -14.96
C HIS A 226 -6.53 -6.01 -14.88
N GLU A 227 -7.47 -6.74 -14.27
CA GLU A 227 -8.81 -6.23 -14.02
C GLU A 227 -8.80 -5.00 -13.10
N ALA A 228 -7.96 -4.99 -12.05
CA ALA A 228 -7.85 -3.84 -11.14
C ALA A 228 -7.23 -2.63 -11.83
N ALA A 229 -6.22 -2.83 -12.68
CA ALA A 229 -5.62 -1.80 -13.53
C ALA A 229 -6.66 -1.21 -14.50
N GLY A 230 -7.47 -2.07 -15.15
CA GLY A 230 -8.56 -1.64 -16.02
C GLY A 230 -9.59 -0.79 -15.28
N ARG A 231 -10.07 -1.23 -14.10
CA ARG A 231 -11.01 -0.45 -13.28
C ARG A 231 -10.44 0.91 -12.85
N TYR A 232 -9.14 0.99 -12.55
CA TYR A 232 -8.49 2.26 -12.24
C TYR A 232 -8.47 3.19 -13.46
N ALA A 233 -8.11 2.68 -14.63
CA ALA A 233 -8.12 3.45 -15.87
C ALA A 233 -9.54 3.94 -16.22
N ASP A 234 -10.56 3.08 -16.07
CA ASP A 234 -11.97 3.43 -16.28
C ASP A 234 -12.43 4.52 -15.31
N PHE A 235 -12.05 4.42 -14.03
CA PHE A 235 -12.37 5.45 -13.03
C PHE A 235 -11.79 6.80 -13.44
N LEU A 236 -10.54 6.85 -13.84
CA LEU A 236 -9.91 8.09 -14.33
C LEU A 236 -10.60 8.62 -15.58
N ALA A 237 -10.90 7.75 -16.56
CA ALA A 237 -11.53 8.12 -17.83
C ALA A 237 -12.95 8.69 -17.64
N VAL A 238 -13.77 8.08 -16.77
CA VAL A 238 -15.12 8.58 -16.44
C VAL A 238 -15.06 10.00 -15.86
N HIS A 239 -14.00 10.32 -15.14
CA HIS A 239 -13.76 11.64 -14.55
C HIS A 239 -12.93 12.57 -15.47
N GLY A 240 -12.79 12.23 -16.74
CA GLY A 240 -12.11 13.08 -17.74
C GLY A 240 -10.60 13.22 -17.49
N ILE A 241 -10.02 12.36 -16.69
CA ILE A 241 -8.58 12.34 -16.40
C ILE A 241 -7.87 11.46 -17.41
N LYS A 242 -6.87 12.01 -18.08
CA LYS A 242 -5.96 11.23 -18.90
C LYS A 242 -5.00 10.51 -17.97
N ALA A 243 -5.10 9.18 -17.89
CA ALA A 243 -4.17 8.38 -17.11
C ALA A 243 -2.73 8.64 -17.59
N THR A 244 -1.80 8.79 -16.64
CA THR A 244 -0.37 8.93 -16.90
C THR A 244 0.40 7.97 -16.00
N GLY A 245 1.55 7.47 -16.45
CA GLY A 245 2.42 6.61 -15.67
C GLY A 245 2.50 5.18 -16.18
N PHE A 246 3.03 4.30 -15.37
CA PHE A 246 3.45 2.93 -15.68
C PHE A 246 2.34 2.01 -16.25
N PHE A 247 1.07 2.35 -16.06
CA PHE A 247 -0.07 1.49 -16.41
C PHE A 247 -0.75 1.85 -17.74
N THR A 248 -0.11 2.65 -18.59
CA THR A 248 -0.73 3.22 -19.80
C THR A 248 -0.09 2.77 -21.11
N GLU A 249 0.58 1.62 -21.15
CA GLU A 249 1.27 1.16 -22.37
C GLU A 249 0.31 0.81 -23.53
N ASP A 250 -0.95 0.47 -23.25
CA ASP A 250 -1.92 0.13 -24.28
C ASP A 250 -3.07 1.14 -24.37
N GLY A 251 -2.77 2.27 -25.01
CA GLY A 251 -3.79 3.08 -25.67
C GLY A 251 -4.77 3.77 -24.72
N ILE A 252 -4.41 4.99 -24.36
CA ILE A 252 -5.34 5.97 -23.78
C ILE A 252 -6.53 6.07 -24.71
N ALA A 253 -7.70 5.62 -24.27
CA ALA A 253 -8.95 6.01 -24.90
C ALA A 253 -9.00 7.54 -24.89
N GLU A 254 -9.03 8.17 -26.07
CA GLU A 254 -9.26 9.61 -26.18
C GLU A 254 -10.58 9.93 -25.48
N THR A 255 -10.49 10.43 -24.25
CA THR A 255 -11.68 10.89 -23.55
C THR A 255 -12.06 12.25 -24.10
N ASN A 256 -12.96 12.26 -25.09
CA ASN A 256 -13.61 13.46 -25.61
C ASN A 256 -14.65 14.06 -24.61
N ARG A 257 -14.57 13.72 -23.32
CA ARG A 257 -15.47 14.25 -22.29
C ARG A 257 -14.75 15.28 -21.44
N THR A 258 -15.21 16.51 -21.52
CA THR A 258 -14.86 17.55 -20.55
C THR A 258 -15.56 17.20 -19.23
N TYR A 259 -14.86 16.62 -18.28
CA TYR A 259 -15.37 16.42 -16.93
C TYR A 259 -15.38 17.77 -16.22
N GLY A 260 -16.57 18.25 -15.87
CA GLY A 260 -16.73 19.53 -15.15
C GLY A 260 -16.57 19.40 -13.62
N GLY A 261 -16.39 18.19 -13.11
CA GLY A 261 -16.28 17.91 -11.68
C GLY A 261 -14.85 18.12 -11.14
N ARG A 262 -14.76 18.17 -9.81
CA ARG A 262 -13.49 18.38 -9.08
C ARG A 262 -12.89 17.05 -8.67
N MET A 263 -11.68 16.76 -9.13
CA MET A 263 -10.91 15.58 -8.75
C MET A 263 -9.92 15.94 -7.65
N LEU A 264 -9.81 15.09 -6.63
CA LEU A 264 -8.76 15.16 -5.63
C LEU A 264 -7.83 13.94 -5.75
N PHE A 265 -6.55 14.19 -5.95
CA PHE A 265 -5.49 13.19 -5.79
C PHE A 265 -4.93 13.31 -4.36
N LEU A 266 -5.29 12.36 -3.49
CA LEU A 266 -4.92 12.35 -2.08
C LEU A 266 -3.78 11.36 -1.83
N GLU A 267 -2.57 11.86 -1.63
CA GLU A 267 -1.38 11.07 -1.36
C GLU A 267 -1.15 10.89 0.15
N LEU A 268 -1.01 9.64 0.60
CA LEU A 268 -0.86 9.27 2.01
C LEU A 268 0.38 8.39 2.21
N GLY A 269 1.44 8.96 2.77
CA GLY A 269 2.65 8.23 3.17
C GLY A 269 3.40 7.54 2.03
N VAL A 270 3.43 8.14 0.86
CA VAL A 270 4.22 7.66 -0.28
C VAL A 270 5.66 8.14 -0.15
N GLY A 271 6.57 7.19 0.06
CA GLY A 271 8.00 7.46 0.19
C GLY A 271 8.70 7.79 -1.13
N ARG A 272 9.99 8.14 -1.03
CA ARG A 272 10.83 8.48 -2.19
C ARG A 272 11.37 7.26 -2.95
N ASN A 273 11.16 6.04 -2.44
CA ASN A 273 11.72 4.83 -3.08
C ASN A 273 10.96 4.44 -4.37
N THR A 274 9.65 4.68 -4.43
CA THR A 274 8.82 4.34 -5.59
C THR A 274 7.88 5.48 -6.00
N PRO A 275 8.40 6.71 -6.21
CA PRO A 275 7.56 7.88 -6.51
C PRO A 275 6.88 7.79 -7.88
N GLY A 276 7.42 6.97 -8.78
CA GLY A 276 6.95 6.82 -10.16
C GLY A 276 5.56 6.20 -10.31
N ILE A 277 5.07 5.48 -9.28
CA ILE A 277 3.77 4.80 -9.35
C ILE A 277 2.62 5.72 -8.91
N ILE A 278 2.83 6.54 -7.88
CA ILE A 278 1.79 7.38 -7.28
C ILE A 278 2.14 8.86 -7.39
N LYS A 279 3.23 9.29 -6.76
CA LYS A 279 3.58 10.71 -6.57
C LYS A 279 3.69 11.47 -7.91
N TYR A 280 4.53 11.01 -8.82
CA TYR A 280 4.72 11.70 -10.11
C TYR A 280 3.49 11.63 -11.02
N PRO A 281 2.79 10.50 -11.18
CA PRO A 281 1.52 10.46 -11.89
C PRO A 281 0.46 11.40 -11.32
N PHE A 282 0.32 11.50 -9.98
CA PHE A 282 -0.63 12.42 -9.35
C PHE A 282 -0.29 13.88 -9.67
N TRP A 283 1.00 14.26 -9.63
CA TRP A 283 1.41 15.60 -10.03
C TRP A 283 1.09 15.90 -11.49
N GLN A 284 1.41 14.96 -12.39
CA GLN A 284 1.16 15.11 -13.84
C GLN A 284 -0.35 15.21 -14.15
N MET A 285 -1.17 14.35 -13.54
CA MET A 285 -2.62 14.38 -13.70
C MET A 285 -3.23 15.65 -13.12
N THR A 286 -2.73 16.13 -11.96
CA THR A 286 -3.14 17.40 -11.40
C THR A 286 -2.76 18.58 -12.30
N PHE A 287 -1.55 18.57 -12.86
CA PHE A 287 -1.09 19.61 -13.79
C PHE A 287 -1.93 19.64 -15.07
N GLY A 288 -2.18 18.48 -15.67
CA GLY A 288 -2.89 18.32 -16.94
C GLY A 288 -4.41 18.52 -16.86
N THR A 289 -4.99 18.66 -15.64
CA THR A 289 -6.44 18.74 -15.43
C THR A 289 -6.79 19.99 -14.63
N GLU A 290 -7.52 20.93 -15.23
CA GLU A 290 -7.81 22.25 -14.64
C GLU A 290 -8.53 22.14 -13.28
N ASN A 291 -9.53 21.28 -13.18
CA ASN A 291 -10.34 21.10 -11.96
C ASN A 291 -9.76 20.05 -10.99
N ALA A 292 -8.55 19.56 -11.22
CA ALA A 292 -7.88 18.65 -10.31
C ALA A 292 -7.11 19.40 -9.22
N ARG A 293 -7.14 18.81 -8.02
CA ARG A 293 -6.37 19.24 -6.85
C ARG A 293 -5.50 18.08 -6.38
N TYR A 294 -4.43 18.41 -5.71
CA TYR A 294 -3.55 17.46 -5.06
C TYR A 294 -3.53 17.71 -3.56
N ALA A 295 -3.49 16.66 -2.78
CA ALA A 295 -3.20 16.76 -1.35
C ALA A 295 -2.18 15.69 -0.97
N CYS A 296 -1.24 16.06 -0.10
CA CYS A 296 -0.21 15.15 0.40
C CYS A 296 -0.13 15.26 1.92
N VAL A 297 -0.20 14.12 2.60
CA VAL A 297 0.08 14.03 4.04
C VAL A 297 1.26 13.09 4.24
N SER A 298 2.38 13.65 4.69
CA SER A 298 3.61 12.87 4.90
C SER A 298 4.53 13.59 5.86
N LEU A 299 5.04 12.90 6.86
CA LEU A 299 5.99 13.48 7.81
C LEU A 299 7.36 13.69 7.12
N ASN A 300 7.85 14.92 7.11
CA ASN A 300 9.11 15.38 6.50
C ASN A 300 9.23 15.19 4.96
N ASP A 301 8.11 14.90 4.27
CA ASP A 301 8.10 14.71 2.80
C ASP A 301 6.81 15.21 2.12
N ALA A 302 6.06 16.09 2.77
CA ALA A 302 4.88 16.72 2.20
C ALA A 302 5.30 17.83 1.23
N TYR A 303 5.11 17.58 -0.09
CA TYR A 303 5.58 18.49 -1.13
C TYR A 303 4.69 18.44 -2.38
N ALA A 304 4.52 19.57 -3.02
CA ALA A 304 3.96 19.70 -4.36
C ALA A 304 4.87 20.58 -5.22
N PRO A 305 5.09 20.24 -6.50
CA PRO A 305 5.90 21.07 -7.40
C PRO A 305 5.23 22.43 -7.66
N PRO A 306 6.00 23.48 -8.03
CA PRO A 306 5.51 24.84 -8.20
C PRO A 306 4.31 24.95 -9.15
N GLU A 307 4.27 24.12 -10.20
CA GLU A 307 3.27 24.13 -11.25
C GLU A 307 1.85 23.79 -10.77
N ILE A 308 1.74 23.07 -9.65
CA ILE A 308 0.46 22.68 -9.05
C ILE A 308 0.28 23.22 -7.62
N ARG A 309 1.25 23.98 -7.10
CA ARG A 309 1.28 24.40 -5.69
C ARG A 309 0.02 25.17 -5.26
N GLU A 310 -0.50 26.04 -6.08
CA GLU A 310 -1.71 26.82 -5.79
C GLU A 310 -2.99 25.97 -5.71
N ARG A 311 -2.96 24.76 -6.27
CA ARG A 311 -4.05 23.78 -6.23
C ARG A 311 -3.74 22.59 -5.32
N SER A 312 -2.78 22.77 -4.40
CA SER A 312 -2.30 21.67 -3.54
C SER A 312 -2.41 22.01 -2.06
N VAL A 313 -2.61 20.97 -1.25
CA VAL A 313 -2.56 21.00 0.21
C VAL A 313 -1.47 20.02 0.67
N CYS A 314 -0.40 20.52 1.29
CA CYS A 314 0.74 19.70 1.71
C CYS A 314 0.90 19.77 3.23
N ILE A 315 0.52 18.70 3.93
CA ILE A 315 0.53 18.65 5.40
C ILE A 315 1.72 17.84 5.86
N ASP A 316 2.72 18.52 6.42
CA ASP A 316 3.88 17.90 7.06
C ASP A 316 3.54 17.55 8.53
N ARG A 317 2.80 16.44 8.72
CA ARG A 317 2.38 15.94 10.02
C ARG A 317 2.34 14.42 10.05
N ASP A 318 2.26 13.88 11.26
CA ASP A 318 1.95 12.47 11.48
C ASP A 318 0.61 12.10 10.83
N LEU A 319 0.63 11.04 10.02
CA LEU A 319 -0.52 10.56 9.26
C LEU A 319 -1.65 10.07 10.17
N LYS A 320 -1.32 9.38 11.26
CA LYS A 320 -2.31 8.86 12.20
C LYS A 320 -3.05 10.00 12.86
N GLU A 321 -2.33 10.99 13.41
CA GLU A 321 -2.93 12.16 14.03
C GLU A 321 -3.82 12.92 13.05
N THR A 322 -3.38 13.09 11.81
CA THR A 322 -4.12 13.79 10.77
C THR A 322 -5.42 13.07 10.40
N ILE A 323 -5.38 11.74 10.18
CA ILE A 323 -6.56 10.95 9.85
C ILE A 323 -7.53 10.88 11.03
N GLU A 324 -7.03 10.73 12.26
CA GLU A 324 -7.86 10.74 13.48
C GLU A 324 -8.57 12.10 13.66
N GLU A 325 -7.91 13.21 13.36
CA GLU A 325 -8.50 14.55 13.43
C GLU A 325 -9.54 14.78 12.32
N LEU A 326 -9.28 14.29 11.11
CA LEU A 326 -10.25 14.34 10.01
C LEU A 326 -11.51 13.52 10.30
N ALA A 327 -11.38 12.40 10.99
CA ALA A 327 -12.49 11.49 11.29
C ALA A 327 -13.39 11.93 12.46
N ARG A 328 -12.96 12.90 13.29
CA ARG A 328 -13.72 13.37 14.48
C ARG A 328 -14.91 14.27 14.16
N ASN A 329 -15.08 14.71 12.94
CA ASN A 329 -16.12 15.65 12.51
C ASN A 329 -16.75 15.17 11.20
#